data_41018a0847639b65246c3a9a77574222
#
_entry.id   41018a0847639b65246c3a9a77574222
#
_cell.length_a   1.000
_cell.length_b   1.000
_cell.length_c   1.000
_cell.angle_alpha   90.00
_cell.angle_beta   90.00
_cell.angle_gamma   90.00
#
_symmetry.space_group_name_H-M   'P 1'
#
loop_
_entity.id
_entity.type
_entity.pdbx_description
1 polymer ?
#
loop_
_entity_poly.entity_id
_entity_poly.type
_entity_poly.pdbx_seq_one_letter_code
_entity_poly.pdbx_strand_id
1 'polypeptide(L)'
;MTKRSRRIPAASLFLIGLRAAAGPQTEDEMAIAEVIEDDGEREPLPIRVRLASLRDYEEMCALFDDLDEIHRQARPDMFQPFPPPARTREQIAHWLAQPDSTVLVAQSEEGVVGLAVLMTRQPSGFAGAVPRKVVEVDNLVVRADQRGRRVGRRLLAAAVEWSRQRRATHVEVAVHDFNRDARRFYESFGFAASVDRLILAA
;
A
#
# COMPACT_ATOMS: atom_id res chain seq x y z
N MET A 1 -5.53 -18.99 42.82
CA MET A 1 -5.84 -17.71 42.17
C MET A 1 -4.89 -17.50 41.02
N THR A 2 -5.31 -17.86 39.82
CA THR A 2 -4.47 -17.92 38.62
C THR A 2 -4.69 -16.67 37.78
N LYS A 3 -3.67 -15.83 37.68
CA LYS A 3 -3.68 -14.63 36.82
C LYS A 3 -3.70 -15.03 35.35
N ARG A 4 -4.79 -14.81 34.66
CA ARG A 4 -4.87 -14.91 33.18
C ARG A 4 -4.18 -13.67 32.58
N SER A 5 -3.03 -13.89 31.96
CA SER A 5 -2.38 -12.95 31.07
C SER A 5 -3.24 -12.75 29.83
N ARG A 6 -3.76 -11.55 29.62
CA ARG A 6 -4.41 -11.15 28.36
C ARG A 6 -3.32 -10.78 27.36
N ARG A 7 -3.08 -11.65 26.39
CA ARG A 7 -2.25 -11.35 25.23
C ARG A 7 -2.95 -10.30 24.36
N ILE A 8 -2.25 -9.20 24.08
CA ILE A 8 -2.63 -8.21 23.07
C ILE A 8 -2.36 -8.85 21.69
N PRO A 9 -3.29 -8.84 20.73
CA PRO A 9 -3.01 -9.37 19.40
C PRO A 9 -2.04 -8.45 18.68
N ALA A 10 -0.89 -8.99 18.31
CA ALA A 10 0.07 -8.40 17.39
C ALA A 10 -0.61 -8.13 16.04
N ALA A 11 -0.19 -7.05 15.38
CA ALA A 11 -0.59 -6.68 14.03
C ALA A 11 -0.66 -7.90 13.10
N SER A 12 -1.80 -8.02 12.42
CA SER A 12 -2.27 -9.11 11.60
C SER A 12 -1.18 -9.78 10.75
N LEU A 13 -0.66 -10.91 11.21
CA LEU A 13 -0.19 -11.97 10.33
C LEU A 13 -1.38 -12.92 10.11
N PHE A 14 -2.08 -12.79 8.99
CA PHE A 14 -3.08 -13.76 8.59
C PHE A 14 -2.44 -14.80 7.66
N LEU A 15 -2.28 -16.01 8.21
CA LEU A 15 -2.17 -17.24 7.41
C LEU A 15 -3.58 -17.62 6.98
N ILE A 16 -3.89 -17.60 5.69
CA ILE A 16 -5.10 -18.21 5.14
C ILE A 16 -4.72 -19.16 4.02
N GLY A 17 -5.28 -20.35 4.12
CA GLY A 17 -5.04 -21.50 3.27
C GLY A 17 -5.41 -21.33 1.81
N LEU A 18 -4.70 -22.07 0.96
CA LEU A 18 -4.82 -22.19 -0.48
C LEU A 18 -6.23 -22.53 -0.96
N ARG A 19 -6.70 -21.79 -1.97
CA ARG A 19 -7.43 -22.39 -3.12
C ARG A 19 -7.14 -21.57 -4.38
N ALA A 20 -6.67 -22.25 -5.41
CA ALA A 20 -6.36 -21.71 -6.71
C ALA A 20 -7.63 -21.53 -7.58
N ALA A 21 -7.75 -20.40 -8.28
CA ALA A 21 -8.47 -20.33 -9.54
C ALA A 21 -7.87 -19.18 -10.36
N ALA A 22 -7.28 -19.52 -11.50
CA ALA A 22 -6.78 -18.57 -12.49
C ALA A 22 -7.92 -18.12 -13.40
N GLY A 23 -8.02 -16.80 -13.65
CA GLY A 23 -8.86 -16.18 -14.66
C GLY A 23 -8.09 -15.03 -15.35
N PRO A 24 -8.42 -14.62 -16.57
CA PRO A 24 -7.54 -13.85 -17.44
C PRO A 24 -7.36 -12.38 -17.01
N GLN A 25 -6.11 -11.93 -17.06
CA GLN A 25 -5.61 -10.62 -16.57
C GLN A 25 -5.68 -9.49 -17.63
N THR A 26 -6.36 -9.66 -18.75
CA THR A 26 -6.15 -8.82 -19.94
C THR A 26 -6.97 -7.54 -20.04
N GLU A 27 -8.06 -7.38 -19.31
CA GLU A 27 -8.90 -6.17 -19.34
C GLU A 27 -8.52 -5.12 -18.28
N ASP A 28 -7.98 -5.53 -17.16
CA ASP A 28 -7.56 -4.62 -16.06
C ASP A 28 -6.30 -3.79 -16.41
N GLU A 29 -5.42 -4.29 -17.28
CA GLU A 29 -4.19 -3.58 -17.67
C GLU A 29 -4.45 -2.36 -18.55
N MET A 30 -5.50 -2.36 -19.36
CA MET A 30 -5.81 -1.26 -20.26
C MET A 30 -6.51 -0.08 -19.58
N ALA A 31 -7.32 -0.33 -18.55
CA ALA A 31 -8.11 0.70 -17.90
C ALA A 31 -7.27 1.63 -16.99
N ILE A 32 -6.13 1.17 -16.49
CA ILE A 32 -5.26 1.98 -15.61
C ILE A 32 -4.44 3.02 -16.41
N ALA A 33 -4.26 2.81 -17.71
CA ALA A 33 -3.42 3.66 -18.55
C ALA A 33 -4.11 5.01 -18.95
N GLU A 34 -5.45 5.09 -18.92
CA GLU A 34 -6.22 6.19 -19.51
C GLU A 34 -6.59 7.35 -18.55
N VAL A 35 -6.36 7.21 -17.23
CA VAL A 35 -6.94 8.14 -16.22
C VAL A 35 -6.02 9.31 -15.83
N ILE A 36 -4.88 9.51 -16.48
CA ILE A 36 -3.95 10.58 -16.08
C ILE A 36 -3.95 11.71 -17.10
N GLU A 37 -4.96 12.59 -17.05
CA GLU A 37 -4.89 13.88 -17.71
C GLU A 37 -3.90 14.81 -16.98
N ASP A 38 -3.03 15.44 -17.77
CA ASP A 38 -1.93 16.33 -17.42
C ASP A 38 -2.44 17.74 -17.16
N ASP A 39 -2.22 18.28 -15.96
CA ASP A 39 -2.39 19.72 -15.69
C ASP A 39 -1.01 20.39 -15.57
N GLY A 40 -0.55 20.85 -16.72
CA GLY A 40 0.34 21.98 -16.97
C GLY A 40 1.66 22.17 -16.21
N GLU A 41 2.74 22.19 -17.01
CA GLU A 41 4.04 22.83 -16.79
C GLU A 41 5.13 22.08 -16.00
N ARG A 42 5.70 21.14 -16.66
CA ARG A 42 7.11 20.68 -16.84
C ARG A 42 6.99 19.34 -17.50
N GLU A 43 7.69 19.11 -18.63
CA GLU A 43 7.69 17.77 -19.24
C GLU A 43 7.98 16.73 -18.16
N PRO A 44 6.98 15.94 -17.74
CA PRO A 44 7.22 14.90 -16.77
C PRO A 44 8.00 13.82 -17.48
N LEU A 45 9.11 13.40 -16.91
CA LEU A 45 9.71 12.11 -17.27
C LEU A 45 8.57 11.10 -17.38
N PRO A 46 8.47 10.31 -18.48
CA PRO A 46 7.33 9.44 -18.73
C PRO A 46 7.24 8.37 -17.63
N ILE A 47 6.53 8.69 -16.56
CA ILE A 47 6.22 7.75 -15.48
C ILE A 47 4.98 6.99 -15.85
N ARG A 48 5.07 5.68 -15.99
CA ARG A 48 3.92 4.79 -16.19
C ARG A 48 3.59 4.05 -14.90
N VAL A 49 2.33 4.08 -14.47
CA VAL A 49 1.85 3.23 -13.39
C VAL A 49 1.24 1.96 -13.99
N ARG A 50 1.63 0.80 -13.47
CA ARG A 50 1.14 -0.51 -13.90
C ARG A 50 1.07 -1.49 -12.73
N LEU A 51 0.42 -2.61 -12.93
CA LEU A 51 0.51 -3.75 -12.03
C LEU A 51 1.96 -4.25 -11.97
N ALA A 52 2.40 -4.60 -10.77
CA ALA A 52 3.70 -5.23 -10.57
C ALA A 52 3.69 -6.68 -11.04
N SER A 53 4.86 -7.19 -11.32
CA SER A 53 5.12 -8.61 -11.58
C SER A 53 6.30 -9.10 -10.74
N LEU A 54 6.54 -10.40 -10.67
CA LEU A 54 7.71 -10.94 -10.00
C LEU A 54 9.05 -10.57 -10.65
N ARG A 55 9.04 -9.96 -11.85
CA ARG A 55 10.23 -9.40 -12.48
C ARG A 55 10.70 -8.13 -11.77
N ASP A 56 9.79 -7.42 -11.11
CA ASP A 56 10.05 -6.17 -10.38
C ASP A 56 10.53 -6.43 -8.94
N TYR A 57 10.71 -7.70 -8.55
CA TYR A 57 10.94 -8.09 -7.15
C TYR A 57 12.11 -7.36 -6.49
N GLU A 58 13.27 -7.34 -7.14
CA GLU A 58 14.48 -6.72 -6.57
C GLU A 58 14.32 -5.21 -6.37
N GLU A 59 13.71 -4.52 -7.34
CA GLU A 59 13.45 -3.08 -7.26
C GLU A 59 12.39 -2.76 -6.20
N MET A 60 11.37 -3.62 -6.06
CA MET A 60 10.40 -3.50 -4.98
C MET A 60 11.03 -3.69 -3.60
N CYS A 61 11.94 -4.66 -3.45
CA CYS A 61 12.67 -4.87 -2.19
C CYS A 61 13.45 -3.62 -1.79
N ALA A 62 14.18 -2.99 -2.71
CA ALA A 62 14.92 -1.77 -2.43
C ALA A 62 13.99 -0.64 -1.94
N LEU A 63 12.80 -0.49 -2.55
CA LEU A 63 11.82 0.49 -2.11
C LEU A 63 11.21 0.17 -0.73
N PHE A 64 10.99 -1.11 -0.42
CA PHE A 64 10.55 -1.53 0.92
C PHE A 64 11.63 -1.27 1.97
N ASP A 65 12.90 -1.51 1.65
CA ASP A 65 14.01 -1.24 2.57
C ASP A 65 14.11 0.26 2.90
N ASP A 66 13.94 1.15 1.91
CA ASP A 66 13.85 2.60 2.10
C ASP A 66 12.69 2.99 3.02
N LEU A 67 11.51 2.39 2.81
CA LEU A 67 10.32 2.65 3.62
C LEU A 67 10.52 2.20 5.06
N ASP A 68 11.04 0.99 5.26
CA ASP A 68 11.26 0.41 6.57
C ASP A 68 12.34 1.16 7.35
N GLU A 69 13.37 1.68 6.68
CA GLU A 69 14.39 2.52 7.29
C GLU A 69 13.81 3.82 7.86
N ILE A 70 12.92 4.48 7.12
CA ILE A 70 12.21 5.68 7.61
C ILE A 70 11.44 5.36 8.91
N HIS A 71 10.78 4.22 8.98
CA HIS A 71 10.03 3.80 10.17
C HIS A 71 10.97 3.47 11.34
N ARG A 72 12.07 2.75 11.09
CA ARG A 72 13.06 2.42 12.13
C ARG A 72 13.71 3.65 12.73
N GLN A 73 14.08 4.62 11.88
CA GLN A 73 14.68 5.87 12.36
C GLN A 73 13.71 6.71 13.18
N ALA A 74 12.45 6.77 12.77
CA ALA A 74 11.44 7.57 13.45
C ALA A 74 10.92 6.93 14.74
N ARG A 75 10.81 5.60 14.78
CA ARG A 75 10.21 4.85 15.90
C ARG A 75 11.00 3.58 16.23
N PRO A 76 12.24 3.70 16.72
CA PRO A 76 13.06 2.56 17.11
C PRO A 76 12.47 1.77 18.30
N ASP A 77 11.51 2.34 19.01
CA ASP A 77 10.70 1.71 20.05
C ASP A 77 9.64 0.74 19.47
N MET A 78 9.30 0.86 18.19
CA MET A 78 8.29 0.04 17.50
C MET A 78 8.88 -0.83 16.40
N PHE A 79 9.95 -0.38 15.76
CA PHE A 79 10.55 -1.03 14.59
C PHE A 79 12.01 -1.35 14.88
N GLN A 80 12.39 -2.60 14.67
CA GLN A 80 13.76 -3.08 14.86
C GLN A 80 14.39 -3.48 13.53
N PRO A 81 15.73 -3.48 13.42
CA PRO A 81 16.42 -4.06 12.27
C PRO A 81 16.06 -5.55 12.11
N PHE A 82 15.95 -5.98 10.87
CA PHE A 82 15.75 -7.38 10.51
C PHE A 82 16.61 -7.72 9.28
N PRO A 83 16.97 -9.01 9.07
CA PRO A 83 17.73 -9.41 7.91
C PRO A 83 16.90 -9.26 6.63
N PRO A 84 17.49 -8.74 5.52
CA PRO A 84 16.81 -8.68 4.23
C PRO A 84 16.61 -10.09 3.63
N PRO A 85 15.62 -10.26 2.74
CA PRO A 85 14.64 -9.25 2.33
C PRO A 85 13.49 -9.13 3.34
N ALA A 86 13.00 -7.91 3.54
CA ALA A 86 11.85 -7.64 4.39
C ALA A 86 10.56 -8.31 3.91
N ARG A 87 10.42 -8.46 2.60
CA ARG A 87 9.29 -9.14 1.93
C ARG A 87 9.86 -10.24 1.05
N THR A 88 9.54 -11.49 1.37
CA THR A 88 10.02 -12.62 0.58
C THR A 88 9.35 -12.65 -0.80
N ARG A 89 10.00 -13.32 -1.75
CA ARG A 89 9.45 -13.51 -3.11
C ARG A 89 8.09 -14.23 -3.06
N GLU A 90 7.93 -15.18 -2.15
CA GLU A 90 6.68 -15.92 -1.93
C GLU A 90 5.57 -15.00 -1.41
N GLN A 91 5.90 -14.08 -0.51
CA GLN A 91 4.93 -13.10 0.01
C GLN A 91 4.48 -12.15 -1.09
N ILE A 92 5.40 -11.62 -1.89
CA ILE A 92 5.06 -10.76 -3.05
C ILE A 92 4.23 -11.56 -4.06
N ALA A 93 4.64 -12.80 -4.40
CA ALA A 93 3.87 -13.65 -5.29
C ALA A 93 2.45 -13.91 -4.78
N HIS A 94 2.29 -14.10 -3.48
CA HIS A 94 0.99 -14.25 -2.85
C HIS A 94 0.12 -13.00 -3.04
N TRP A 95 0.64 -11.80 -2.77
CA TRP A 95 -0.11 -10.55 -2.98
C TRP A 95 -0.54 -10.36 -4.44
N LEU A 96 0.33 -10.71 -5.40
CA LEU A 96 0.03 -10.58 -6.84
C LEU A 96 -0.99 -11.61 -7.33
N ALA A 97 -1.09 -12.78 -6.68
CA ALA A 97 -1.99 -13.86 -7.08
C ALA A 97 -3.40 -13.76 -6.48
N GLN A 98 -3.61 -12.94 -5.44
CA GLN A 98 -4.90 -12.84 -4.77
C GLN A 98 -5.79 -11.79 -5.45
N PRO A 99 -7.10 -12.06 -5.60
CA PRO A 99 -8.04 -11.10 -6.17
C PRO A 99 -8.26 -9.87 -5.26
N ASP A 100 -7.98 -10.04 -3.96
CA ASP A 100 -8.20 -9.02 -2.92
C ASP A 100 -6.95 -8.18 -2.60
N SER A 101 -5.84 -8.40 -3.30
CA SER A 101 -4.63 -7.61 -3.14
C SER A 101 -3.90 -7.41 -4.47
N THR A 102 -3.06 -6.39 -4.52
CA THR A 102 -2.15 -6.14 -5.64
C THR A 102 -1.01 -5.21 -5.25
N VAL A 103 -0.01 -5.13 -6.10
CA VAL A 103 1.04 -4.12 -6.03
C VAL A 103 1.03 -3.32 -7.33
N LEU A 104 0.93 -2.00 -7.22
CA LEU A 104 1.13 -1.07 -8.31
C LEU A 104 2.58 -0.58 -8.27
N VAL A 105 3.22 -0.46 -9.43
CA VAL A 105 4.55 0.13 -9.56
C VAL A 105 4.52 1.33 -10.50
N ALA A 106 5.27 2.35 -10.13
CA ALA A 106 5.57 3.49 -10.99
C ALA A 106 6.91 3.24 -11.66
N GLN A 107 6.91 3.09 -12.97
CA GLN A 107 8.08 2.81 -13.80
C GLN A 107 8.49 4.05 -14.57
N SER A 108 9.78 4.38 -14.53
CA SER A 108 10.47 5.34 -15.40
C SER A 108 11.40 4.62 -16.37
N GLU A 109 12.16 5.36 -17.15
CA GLU A 109 13.27 4.82 -17.97
C GLU A 109 14.38 4.19 -17.11
N GLU A 110 14.53 4.63 -15.86
CA GLU A 110 15.53 4.12 -14.91
C GLU A 110 15.06 2.89 -14.13
N GLY A 111 13.85 2.35 -14.40
CA GLY A 111 13.27 1.23 -13.68
C GLY A 111 12.11 1.63 -12.77
N VAL A 112 11.82 0.81 -11.76
CA VAL A 112 10.75 1.06 -10.79
C VAL A 112 11.19 2.12 -9.77
N VAL A 113 10.44 3.22 -9.70
CA VAL A 113 10.75 4.38 -8.86
C VAL A 113 9.74 4.60 -7.73
N GLY A 114 8.74 3.77 -7.63
CA GLY A 114 7.78 3.80 -6.53
C GLY A 114 6.81 2.63 -6.60
N LEU A 115 6.18 2.33 -5.50
CA LEU A 115 5.15 1.28 -5.42
C LEU A 115 4.01 1.67 -4.48
N ALA A 116 2.86 1.00 -4.65
CA ALA A 116 1.76 0.98 -3.69
C ALA A 116 1.23 -0.45 -3.54
N VAL A 117 1.09 -0.91 -2.31
CA VAL A 117 0.46 -2.19 -1.97
C VAL A 117 -0.98 -1.93 -1.59
N LEU A 118 -1.91 -2.64 -2.23
CA LEU A 118 -3.35 -2.49 -2.02
C LEU A 118 -3.93 -3.80 -1.48
N MET A 119 -4.78 -3.69 -0.47
CA MET A 119 -5.44 -4.84 0.15
C MET A 119 -6.92 -4.54 0.40
N THR A 120 -7.81 -5.42 -0.06
CA THR A 120 -9.23 -5.34 0.28
C THR A 120 -9.43 -5.83 1.70
N ARG A 121 -10.06 -5.02 2.54
CA ARG A 121 -10.38 -5.39 3.91
C ARG A 121 -11.75 -6.04 3.99
N GLN A 122 -11.85 -7.09 4.81
CA GLN A 122 -13.13 -7.73 5.09
C GLN A 122 -14.07 -6.74 5.80
N PRO A 123 -15.38 -6.77 5.48
CA PRO A 123 -16.36 -5.95 6.18
C PRO A 123 -16.35 -6.22 7.69
N SER A 124 -16.69 -5.19 8.47
CA SER A 124 -16.91 -5.35 9.91
C SER A 124 -18.02 -6.37 10.19
N GLY A 125 -17.75 -7.32 11.10
CA GLY A 125 -18.78 -8.25 11.59
C GLY A 125 -19.76 -7.63 12.60
N PHE A 126 -19.61 -6.37 12.96
CA PHE A 126 -20.47 -5.68 13.90
C PHE A 126 -21.79 -5.28 13.23
N ALA A 127 -22.92 -5.76 13.76
CA ALA A 127 -24.24 -5.55 13.17
C ALA A 127 -24.67 -4.07 13.10
N GLY A 128 -24.12 -3.21 13.95
CA GLY A 128 -24.34 -1.75 13.94
C GLY A 128 -23.48 -0.99 12.95
N ALA A 129 -22.53 -1.65 12.26
CA ALA A 129 -21.70 -0.99 11.27
C ALA A 129 -22.43 -0.85 9.93
N VAL A 130 -22.28 0.31 9.29
CA VAL A 130 -22.70 0.46 7.89
C VAL A 130 -21.80 -0.42 7.03
N PRO A 131 -22.35 -1.29 6.17
CA PRO A 131 -21.57 -2.16 5.30
C PRO A 131 -20.66 -1.33 4.38
N ARG A 132 -19.34 -1.59 4.45
CA ARG A 132 -18.34 -0.91 3.62
C ARG A 132 -17.42 -1.95 3.02
N LYS A 133 -17.15 -1.83 1.73
CA LYS A 133 -16.03 -2.50 1.08
C LYS A 133 -14.87 -1.51 1.04
N VAL A 134 -13.80 -1.83 1.74
CA VAL A 134 -12.66 -0.94 1.93
C VAL A 134 -11.44 -1.53 1.22
N VAL A 135 -10.74 -0.70 0.47
CA VAL A 135 -9.38 -1.01 0.02
C VAL A 135 -8.42 -0.17 0.86
N GLU A 136 -7.47 -0.84 1.50
CA GLU A 136 -6.39 -0.20 2.23
C GLU A 136 -5.17 -0.03 1.33
N VAL A 137 -4.61 1.18 1.31
CA VAL A 137 -3.25 1.44 0.83
C VAL A 137 -2.30 1.09 1.97
N ASP A 138 -1.84 -0.16 1.99
CA ASP A 138 -1.01 -0.70 3.08
C ASP A 138 0.40 -0.10 3.06
N ASN A 139 0.98 0.06 1.86
CA ASN A 139 2.27 0.71 1.67
C ASN A 139 2.17 1.67 0.47
N LEU A 140 2.83 2.82 0.56
CA LEU A 140 3.10 3.70 -0.56
C LEU A 140 4.47 4.33 -0.37
N VAL A 141 5.37 4.07 -1.30
CA VAL A 141 6.74 4.59 -1.26
C VAL A 141 7.16 5.08 -2.63
N VAL A 142 7.93 6.17 -2.64
CA VAL A 142 8.58 6.74 -3.83
C VAL A 142 10.04 6.95 -3.51
N ARG A 143 10.92 6.48 -4.41
CA ARG A 143 12.37 6.67 -4.35
C ARG A 143 12.70 8.14 -4.06
N ALA A 144 13.64 8.40 -3.17
CA ALA A 144 13.87 9.72 -2.61
C ALA A 144 14.15 10.80 -3.69
N ASP A 145 14.93 10.47 -4.72
CA ASP A 145 15.29 11.35 -5.84
C ASP A 145 14.13 11.62 -6.82
N GLN A 146 13.05 10.84 -6.73
CA GLN A 146 11.85 10.97 -7.56
C GLN A 146 10.67 11.62 -6.82
N ARG A 147 10.87 12.00 -5.55
CA ARG A 147 9.86 12.74 -4.78
C ARG A 147 9.67 14.15 -5.36
N GLY A 148 8.51 14.73 -5.12
CA GLY A 148 8.16 16.05 -5.67
C GLY A 148 7.79 16.05 -7.17
N ARG A 149 7.95 14.91 -7.88
CA ARG A 149 7.64 14.74 -9.31
C ARG A 149 6.28 14.10 -9.58
N ARG A 150 5.34 14.26 -8.67
CA ARG A 150 3.95 13.73 -8.75
C ARG A 150 3.84 12.19 -8.82
N VAL A 151 4.92 11.42 -8.65
CA VAL A 151 4.92 9.94 -8.71
C VAL A 151 3.93 9.35 -7.71
N GLY A 152 3.99 9.77 -6.44
CA GLY A 152 3.06 9.31 -5.39
C GLY A 152 1.61 9.64 -5.72
N ARG A 153 1.34 10.81 -6.33
CA ARG A 153 -0.01 11.20 -6.74
C ARG A 153 -0.56 10.30 -7.85
N ARG A 154 0.28 9.92 -8.83
CA ARG A 154 -0.08 8.97 -9.89
C ARG A 154 -0.35 7.57 -9.34
N LEU A 155 0.50 7.07 -8.42
CA LEU A 155 0.27 5.79 -7.74
C LEU A 155 -1.05 5.80 -6.96
N LEU A 156 -1.33 6.87 -6.23
CA LEU A 156 -2.56 6.97 -5.44
C LEU A 156 -3.81 7.10 -6.33
N ALA A 157 -3.72 7.82 -7.46
CA ALA A 157 -4.81 7.89 -8.44
C ALA A 157 -5.11 6.50 -9.02
N ALA A 158 -4.09 5.74 -9.41
CA ALA A 158 -4.24 4.36 -9.89
C ALA A 158 -4.80 3.42 -8.80
N ALA A 159 -4.41 3.62 -7.53
CA ALA A 159 -4.94 2.87 -6.39
C ALA A 159 -6.45 3.12 -6.19
N VAL A 160 -6.89 4.38 -6.31
CA VAL A 160 -8.31 4.73 -6.25
C VAL A 160 -9.08 4.11 -7.41
N GLU A 161 -8.52 4.13 -8.61
CA GLU A 161 -9.16 3.53 -9.79
C GLU A 161 -9.27 2.00 -9.65
N TRP A 162 -8.20 1.32 -9.24
CA TRP A 162 -8.23 -0.11 -8.92
C TRP A 162 -9.31 -0.46 -7.89
N SER A 163 -9.49 0.41 -6.88
CA SER A 163 -10.51 0.26 -5.84
C SER A 163 -11.94 0.41 -6.40
N ARG A 164 -12.15 1.37 -7.31
CA ARG A 164 -13.45 1.60 -7.97
C ARG A 164 -13.86 0.41 -8.83
N GLN A 165 -12.94 -0.16 -9.61
CA GLN A 165 -13.18 -1.35 -10.42
C GLN A 165 -13.65 -2.53 -9.57
N ARG A 166 -13.20 -2.60 -8.32
CA ARG A 166 -13.60 -3.60 -7.33
C ARG A 166 -14.84 -3.23 -6.52
N ARG A 167 -15.50 -2.12 -6.89
CA ARG A 167 -16.69 -1.59 -6.21
C ARG A 167 -16.42 -1.30 -4.72
N ALA A 168 -15.22 -0.89 -4.38
CA ALA A 168 -14.91 -0.39 -3.05
C ALA A 168 -15.68 0.90 -2.79
N THR A 169 -16.20 1.03 -1.59
CA THR A 169 -16.92 2.23 -1.14
C THR A 169 -15.98 3.26 -0.54
N HIS A 170 -14.82 2.81 -0.04
CA HIS A 170 -13.82 3.65 0.62
C HIS A 170 -12.41 3.15 0.29
N VAL A 171 -11.47 4.09 0.24
CA VAL A 171 -10.04 3.83 0.27
C VAL A 171 -9.52 4.36 1.60
N GLU A 172 -8.78 3.55 2.35
CA GLU A 172 -8.21 3.92 3.65
C GLU A 172 -6.69 3.80 3.61
N VAL A 173 -6.02 4.57 4.47
CA VAL A 173 -4.59 4.49 4.70
C VAL A 173 -4.31 4.71 6.19
N ALA A 174 -3.38 3.93 6.75
CA ALA A 174 -2.85 4.18 8.08
C ALA A 174 -1.57 5.02 7.96
N VAL A 175 -1.52 6.14 8.69
CA VAL A 175 -0.36 7.04 8.72
C VAL A 175 0.13 7.17 10.16
N HIS A 176 1.40 6.85 10.39
CA HIS A 176 2.02 7.08 11.70
C HIS A 176 2.05 8.58 12.04
N ASP A 177 1.87 8.91 13.30
CA ASP A 177 1.81 10.27 13.84
C ASP A 177 3.07 11.11 13.52
N PHE A 178 4.24 10.48 13.46
CA PHE A 178 5.49 11.12 13.09
C PHE A 178 5.54 11.54 11.61
N ASN A 179 4.80 10.83 10.72
CA ASN A 179 4.90 11.03 9.28
C ASN A 179 3.95 12.14 8.79
N ARG A 180 4.27 13.38 9.21
CA ARG A 180 3.47 14.56 8.86
C ARG A 180 3.45 14.85 7.37
N ASP A 181 4.50 14.48 6.64
CA ASP A 181 4.58 14.70 5.19
C ASP A 181 3.64 13.76 4.44
N ALA A 182 3.58 12.48 4.82
CA ALA A 182 2.61 11.54 4.29
C ALA A 182 1.18 11.98 4.62
N ARG A 183 0.91 12.43 5.86
CA ARG A 183 -0.40 12.96 6.24
C ARG A 183 -0.83 14.12 5.34
N ARG A 184 0.02 15.14 5.16
CA ARG A 184 -0.26 16.28 4.28
C ARG A 184 -0.48 15.85 2.82
N PHE A 185 0.30 14.88 2.35
CA PHE A 185 0.13 14.32 1.02
C PHE A 185 -1.25 13.69 0.84
N TYR A 186 -1.70 12.82 1.74
CA TYR A 186 -3.02 12.19 1.67
C TYR A 186 -4.16 13.20 1.83
N GLU A 187 -4.04 14.14 2.76
CA GLU A 187 -5.01 15.23 2.94
C GLU A 187 -5.14 16.08 1.68
N SER A 188 -4.03 16.39 0.98
CA SER A 188 -4.04 17.13 -0.29
C SER A 188 -4.72 16.36 -1.43
N PHE A 189 -4.86 15.05 -1.30
CA PHE A 189 -5.57 14.20 -2.25
C PHE A 189 -7.06 14.07 -1.92
N GLY A 190 -7.48 14.49 -0.72
CA GLY A 190 -8.87 14.46 -0.26
C GLY A 190 -9.16 13.45 0.84
N PHE A 191 -8.15 12.81 1.42
CA PHE A 191 -8.35 11.97 2.60
C PHE A 191 -8.63 12.82 3.83
N ALA A 192 -9.51 12.32 4.70
CA ALA A 192 -9.81 12.92 6.00
C ALA A 192 -9.50 11.93 7.13
N ALA A 193 -9.13 12.46 8.30
CA ALA A 193 -8.91 11.63 9.48
C ALA A 193 -10.20 10.90 9.88
N SER A 194 -10.07 9.64 10.25
CA SER A 194 -11.19 8.77 10.64
C SER A 194 -11.04 8.20 12.05
N VAL A 195 -9.88 7.67 12.39
CA VAL A 195 -9.62 7.02 13.68
C VAL A 195 -8.21 7.37 14.16
N ASP A 196 -8.08 7.69 15.44
CA ASP A 196 -6.80 7.81 16.12
C ASP A 196 -6.52 6.55 16.96
N ARG A 197 -5.28 6.07 16.93
CA ARG A 197 -4.81 4.96 17.77
C ARG A 197 -3.84 5.49 18.80
N LEU A 198 -4.20 5.31 20.09
CA LEU A 198 -3.36 5.68 21.23
C LEU A 198 -2.68 4.44 21.82
N ILE A 199 -1.44 4.58 22.25
CA ILE A 199 -0.62 3.49 22.82
C ILE A 199 -0.15 3.92 24.20
N LEU A 200 -0.30 3.01 25.16
CA LEU A 200 0.28 3.13 26.52
C LEU A 200 1.24 1.96 26.72
N ALA A 201 2.49 2.25 27.04
CA ALA A 201 3.43 1.22 27.50
C ALA A 201 3.00 0.71 28.89
N ALA A 202 3.03 -0.62 29.08
CA ALA A 202 2.61 -1.29 30.32
C ALA A 202 3.78 -2.05 30.97
#